data_159291ba9dff323b0673d55fec0f28e4
#
_entry.id   159291ba9dff323b0673d55fec0f28e4
#
_cell.length_a   1.000
_cell.length_b   1.000
_cell.length_c   1.000
_cell.angle_alpha   90.00
_cell.angle_beta   90.00
_cell.angle_gamma   90.00
#
_symmetry.space_group_name_H-M   'P 1'
#
loop_
_entity.id
_entity.type
_entity.pdbx_description
1 polymer ?
#
loop_
_entity_poly.entity_id
_entity_poly.type
_entity_poly.pdbx_seq_one_letter_code
_entity_poly.pdbx_strand_id
1 'polypeptide(L)'
;MNCFEETEFIIEYIENNIYDVNIADISRLTGIPGGLYQRIFSYVCGISFSEYIRKRRLTIAGYEILNSKDNVIDIAMKSGYDSQSSFTRAFKEQFGVPPTGLTNDIYLARAYSRFSFQSNDETYYVMKGRRIMADIVKIEYSEMDERMLIGISKAEAGVKTAPELWRVYFEGRFSEELGRLEEYQCDDMSEDYIGIGYAADFMDDKSLGSEYIIGRYFKYGTHVPENMVGRRIPKGTVVKAQIKGKNIDDIINHSYILINDMVQKNGYKLDYDNFYWSEVYTYERYCNPANNGAEELVLDWYMPCIKEKRDVL
;
A
#
# COMPACT_ATOMS: atom_id res chain seq x y z
N MET A 1 -11.25 17.69 -3.66
CA MET A 1 -11.70 16.34 -3.28
C MET A 1 -10.66 15.81 -2.31
N ASN A 2 -11.02 15.36 -1.13
CA ASN A 2 -10.05 14.78 -0.20
C ASN A 2 -9.73 13.33 -0.61
N CYS A 3 -8.69 12.72 -0.04
CA CYS A 3 -8.24 11.37 -0.39
C CYS A 3 -9.35 10.30 -0.27
N PHE A 4 -10.28 10.47 0.65
CA PHE A 4 -11.40 9.54 0.84
C PHE A 4 -12.47 9.72 -0.24
N GLU A 5 -12.80 10.97 -0.57
CA GLU A 5 -13.71 11.28 -1.68
C GLU A 5 -13.13 10.78 -3.00
N GLU A 6 -11.82 10.90 -3.20
CA GLU A 6 -11.13 10.38 -4.37
C GLU A 6 -11.16 8.85 -4.40
N THR A 7 -10.87 8.20 -3.27
CA THR A 7 -10.91 6.73 -3.18
C THR A 7 -12.34 6.20 -3.34
N GLU A 8 -13.33 6.82 -2.72
CA GLU A 8 -14.75 6.46 -2.89
C GLU A 8 -15.20 6.66 -4.34
N PHE A 9 -14.81 7.78 -4.98
CA PHE A 9 -15.08 8.03 -6.41
C PHE A 9 -14.50 6.93 -7.30
N ILE A 10 -13.27 6.49 -7.02
CA ILE A 10 -12.65 5.40 -7.80
C ILE A 10 -13.33 4.05 -7.52
N ILE A 11 -13.71 3.77 -6.29
CA ILE A 11 -14.50 2.56 -5.98
C ILE A 11 -15.84 2.59 -6.71
N GLU A 12 -16.51 3.74 -6.75
CA GLU A 12 -17.75 3.92 -7.52
C GLU A 12 -17.53 3.71 -9.02
N TYR A 13 -16.46 4.27 -9.57
CA TYR A 13 -16.07 4.03 -10.97
C TYR A 13 -15.82 2.55 -11.24
N ILE A 14 -15.10 1.83 -10.36
CA ILE A 14 -14.85 0.39 -10.48
C ILE A 14 -16.18 -0.39 -10.48
N GLU A 15 -17.06 -0.11 -9.55
CA GLU A 15 -18.35 -0.82 -9.43
C GLU A 15 -19.25 -0.58 -10.65
N ASN A 16 -19.30 0.65 -11.15
CA ASN A 16 -20.08 1.01 -12.33
C ASN A 16 -19.52 0.42 -13.64
N ASN A 17 -18.21 0.10 -13.66
CA ASN A 17 -17.54 -0.45 -14.83
C ASN A 17 -16.94 -1.85 -14.54
N ILE A 18 -17.53 -2.60 -13.63
CA ILE A 18 -16.92 -3.81 -13.04
C ILE A 18 -16.47 -4.87 -14.06
N TYR A 19 -17.14 -4.95 -15.20
CA TYR A 19 -16.83 -5.91 -16.26
C TYR A 19 -15.72 -5.44 -17.21
N ASP A 20 -15.55 -4.13 -17.39
CA ASP A 20 -14.64 -3.53 -18.38
C ASP A 20 -13.55 -2.69 -17.75
N VAL A 21 -13.53 -2.56 -16.41
CA VAL A 21 -12.56 -1.74 -15.71
C VAL A 21 -11.13 -2.23 -15.96
N ASN A 22 -10.26 -1.30 -16.33
CA ASN A 22 -8.83 -1.55 -16.49
C ASN A 22 -8.00 -0.51 -15.72
N ILE A 23 -6.76 -0.87 -15.45
CA ILE A 23 -5.87 -0.03 -14.63
C ILE A 23 -5.45 1.26 -15.35
N ALA A 24 -5.46 1.29 -16.70
CA ALA A 24 -5.13 2.48 -17.46
C ALA A 24 -6.19 3.58 -17.30
N ASP A 25 -7.46 3.20 -17.18
CA ASP A 25 -8.53 4.16 -16.91
C ASP A 25 -8.39 4.76 -15.51
N ILE A 26 -8.09 3.93 -14.52
CA ILE A 26 -7.81 4.39 -13.15
C ILE A 26 -6.61 5.35 -13.14
N SER A 27 -5.53 5.00 -13.84
CA SER A 27 -4.36 5.85 -13.96
C SER A 27 -4.68 7.22 -14.57
N ARG A 28 -5.56 7.24 -15.57
CA ARG A 28 -6.00 8.49 -16.21
C ARG A 28 -6.88 9.34 -15.32
N LEU A 29 -7.75 8.72 -14.53
CA LEU A 29 -8.66 9.40 -13.60
C LEU A 29 -7.93 9.99 -12.38
N THR A 30 -6.93 9.27 -11.87
CA THR A 30 -6.20 9.67 -10.65
C THR A 30 -4.91 10.44 -10.92
N GLY A 31 -4.36 10.37 -12.14
CA GLY A 31 -3.00 10.83 -12.44
C GLY A 31 -1.90 9.96 -11.82
N ILE A 32 -2.26 8.86 -11.17
CA ILE A 32 -1.31 7.93 -10.52
C ILE A 32 -0.94 6.82 -11.50
N PRO A 33 0.36 6.51 -11.69
CA PRO A 33 0.77 5.37 -12.51
C PRO A 33 0.08 4.07 -12.07
N GLY A 34 -0.41 3.29 -13.03
CA GLY A 34 -1.29 2.15 -12.75
C GLY A 34 -0.68 1.11 -11.82
N GLY A 35 0.62 0.81 -11.95
CA GLY A 35 1.31 -0.11 -11.04
C GLY A 35 1.37 0.42 -9.59
N LEU A 36 1.56 1.73 -9.42
CA LEU A 36 1.53 2.37 -8.13
C LEU A 36 0.10 2.35 -7.55
N TYR A 37 -0.92 2.68 -8.37
CA TYR A 37 -2.31 2.63 -7.91
C TYR A 37 -2.71 1.24 -7.41
N GLN A 38 -2.36 0.18 -8.12
CA GLN A 38 -2.64 -1.20 -7.69
C GLN A 38 -2.06 -1.52 -6.30
N ARG A 39 -0.92 -0.95 -5.97
CA ARG A 39 -0.28 -1.12 -4.66
C ARG A 39 -0.96 -0.30 -3.58
N ILE A 40 -1.22 0.98 -3.86
CA ILE A 40 -2.00 1.84 -2.98
C ILE A 40 -3.34 1.17 -2.68
N PHE A 41 -4.02 0.66 -3.70
CA PHE A 41 -5.28 -0.07 -3.54
C PHE A 41 -5.11 -1.30 -2.64
N SER A 42 -4.09 -2.12 -2.91
CA SER A 42 -3.84 -3.34 -2.09
C SER A 42 -3.52 -3.00 -0.64
N TYR A 43 -2.82 -1.92 -0.44
CA TYR A 43 -2.43 -1.43 0.86
C TYR A 43 -3.65 -0.89 1.64
N VAL A 44 -4.43 -0.02 1.00
CA VAL A 44 -5.63 0.60 1.57
C VAL A 44 -6.75 -0.41 1.80
N CYS A 45 -6.97 -1.31 0.84
CA CYS A 45 -8.10 -2.24 0.86
C CYS A 45 -7.75 -3.61 1.47
N GLY A 46 -6.47 -3.88 1.76
CA GLY A 46 -5.99 -5.18 2.28
C GLY A 46 -6.24 -6.35 1.31
N ILE A 47 -6.41 -6.05 0.03
CA ILE A 47 -6.65 -7.02 -1.03
C ILE A 47 -6.17 -6.45 -2.36
N SER A 48 -5.62 -7.28 -3.26
CA SER A 48 -5.18 -6.78 -4.57
C SER A 48 -6.34 -6.25 -5.40
N PHE A 49 -6.05 -5.28 -6.27
CA PHE A 49 -7.03 -4.70 -7.20
C PHE A 49 -7.74 -5.76 -8.05
N SER A 50 -6.98 -6.69 -8.62
CA SER A 50 -7.54 -7.78 -9.43
C SER A 50 -8.40 -8.75 -8.61
N GLU A 51 -7.99 -9.05 -7.39
CA GLU A 51 -8.76 -9.93 -6.51
C GLU A 51 -10.06 -9.27 -6.01
N TYR A 52 -10.03 -7.96 -5.78
CA TYR A 52 -11.25 -7.19 -5.49
C TYR A 52 -12.26 -7.30 -6.63
N ILE A 53 -11.84 -7.01 -7.87
CA ILE A 53 -12.68 -7.10 -9.06
C ILE A 53 -13.22 -8.52 -9.23
N ARG A 54 -12.36 -9.53 -9.09
CA ARG A 54 -12.77 -10.94 -9.18
C ARG A 54 -13.89 -11.26 -8.17
N LYS A 55 -13.72 -10.90 -6.92
CA LYS A 55 -14.71 -11.17 -5.85
C LYS A 55 -16.01 -10.41 -6.07
N ARG A 56 -15.94 -9.17 -6.55
CA ARG A 56 -17.12 -8.38 -6.86
C ARG A 56 -17.89 -8.96 -8.04
N ARG A 57 -17.22 -9.34 -9.13
CA ARG A 57 -17.83 -10.01 -10.29
C ARG A 57 -18.54 -11.30 -9.89
N LEU A 58 -17.90 -12.15 -9.07
CA LEU A 58 -18.54 -13.37 -8.56
C LEU A 58 -19.74 -13.07 -7.65
N THR A 59 -19.72 -12.00 -6.88
CA THR A 59 -20.85 -11.60 -6.06
C THR A 59 -22.04 -11.15 -6.91
N ILE A 60 -21.80 -10.35 -7.95
CA ILE A 60 -22.83 -9.94 -8.91
C ILE A 60 -23.38 -11.16 -9.67
N ALA A 61 -22.49 -12.06 -10.11
CA ALA A 61 -22.91 -13.31 -10.73
C ALA A 61 -23.79 -14.16 -9.82
N GLY A 62 -23.47 -14.22 -8.52
CA GLY A 62 -24.32 -14.91 -7.54
C GLY A 62 -25.71 -14.29 -7.42
N TYR A 63 -25.79 -12.97 -7.45
CA TYR A 63 -27.09 -12.27 -7.48
C TYR A 63 -27.87 -12.58 -8.76
N GLU A 64 -27.21 -12.56 -9.94
CA GLU A 64 -27.83 -12.90 -11.22
C GLU A 64 -28.34 -14.35 -11.25
N ILE A 65 -27.55 -15.33 -10.74
CA ILE A 65 -27.96 -16.73 -10.62
C ILE A 65 -29.24 -16.90 -9.80
N LEU A 66 -29.41 -16.12 -8.74
CA LEU A 66 -30.59 -16.22 -7.87
C LEU A 66 -31.82 -15.49 -8.44
N ASN A 67 -31.63 -14.47 -9.26
CA ASN A 67 -32.69 -13.52 -9.62
C ASN A 67 -32.96 -13.42 -11.14
N SER A 68 -32.12 -14.00 -12.00
CA SER A 68 -32.33 -14.03 -13.45
C SER A 68 -32.70 -15.43 -13.94
N LYS A 69 -33.09 -15.50 -15.23
CA LYS A 69 -33.29 -16.77 -15.94
C LYS A 69 -32.11 -17.08 -16.88
N ASP A 70 -31.03 -16.32 -16.77
CA ASP A 70 -29.87 -16.50 -17.63
C ASP A 70 -29.16 -17.82 -17.35
N ASN A 71 -28.57 -18.38 -18.39
CA ASN A 71 -27.78 -19.60 -18.23
C ASN A 71 -26.49 -19.30 -17.46
N VAL A 72 -26.02 -20.24 -16.64
CA VAL A 72 -24.78 -20.14 -15.90
C VAL A 72 -23.57 -19.88 -16.82
N ILE A 73 -23.62 -20.37 -18.05
CA ILE A 73 -22.57 -20.14 -19.07
C ILE A 73 -22.52 -18.67 -19.45
N ASP A 74 -23.67 -18.04 -19.72
CA ASP A 74 -23.75 -16.63 -20.12
C ASP A 74 -23.28 -15.71 -18.98
N ILE A 75 -23.69 -16.02 -17.74
CA ILE A 75 -23.24 -15.33 -16.53
C ILE A 75 -21.72 -15.48 -16.35
N ALA A 76 -21.16 -16.67 -16.60
CA ALA A 76 -19.72 -16.91 -16.51
C ALA A 76 -18.94 -16.06 -17.53
N MET A 77 -19.38 -16.05 -18.78
CA MET A 77 -18.75 -15.27 -19.85
C MET A 77 -18.81 -13.76 -19.53
N LYS A 78 -19.97 -13.26 -19.13
CA LYS A 78 -20.16 -11.87 -18.69
C LYS A 78 -19.24 -11.50 -17.52
N SER A 79 -18.98 -12.45 -16.61
CA SER A 79 -18.10 -12.25 -15.47
C SER A 79 -16.60 -12.32 -15.81
N GLY A 80 -16.25 -12.51 -17.09
CA GLY A 80 -14.88 -12.52 -17.60
C GLY A 80 -14.17 -13.86 -17.50
N TYR A 81 -14.92 -14.99 -17.49
CA TYR A 81 -14.37 -16.33 -17.49
C TYR A 81 -14.49 -16.98 -18.87
N ASP A 82 -13.40 -17.57 -19.35
CA ASP A 82 -13.35 -18.23 -20.67
C ASP A 82 -14.09 -19.57 -20.71
N SER A 83 -14.50 -20.10 -19.55
CA SER A 83 -15.24 -21.36 -19.48
C SER A 83 -16.08 -21.46 -18.21
N GLN A 84 -17.18 -22.24 -18.32
CA GLN A 84 -18.03 -22.57 -17.17
C GLN A 84 -17.25 -23.31 -16.09
N SER A 85 -16.23 -24.09 -16.44
CA SER A 85 -15.42 -24.86 -15.48
C SER A 85 -14.57 -23.93 -14.61
N SER A 86 -13.89 -22.95 -15.21
CA SER A 86 -13.07 -21.97 -14.49
C SER A 86 -13.95 -21.09 -13.60
N PHE A 87 -15.09 -20.66 -14.10
CA PHE A 87 -16.11 -19.94 -13.32
C PHE A 87 -16.60 -20.75 -12.12
N THR A 88 -17.03 -22.00 -12.35
CA THR A 88 -17.57 -22.85 -11.29
C THR A 88 -16.54 -23.09 -10.18
N ARG A 89 -15.26 -23.26 -10.53
CA ARG A 89 -14.18 -23.40 -9.56
C ARG A 89 -14.02 -22.14 -8.71
N ALA A 90 -13.93 -20.97 -9.34
CA ALA A 90 -13.79 -19.68 -8.63
C ALA A 90 -15.04 -19.35 -7.80
N PHE A 91 -16.22 -19.67 -8.31
CA PHE A 91 -17.49 -19.49 -7.61
C PHE A 91 -17.56 -20.36 -6.34
N LYS A 92 -17.17 -21.64 -6.47
CA LYS A 92 -17.12 -22.56 -5.32
C LYS A 92 -16.09 -22.12 -4.28
N GLU A 93 -14.97 -21.55 -4.70
CA GLU A 93 -13.97 -20.98 -3.78
C GLU A 93 -14.58 -19.86 -2.93
N GLN A 94 -15.37 -18.97 -3.53
CA GLN A 94 -15.99 -17.84 -2.81
C GLN A 94 -17.21 -18.26 -2.01
N PHE A 95 -18.14 -19.00 -2.60
CA PHE A 95 -19.44 -19.31 -1.98
C PHE A 95 -19.47 -20.68 -1.25
N GLY A 96 -18.46 -21.53 -1.45
CA GLY A 96 -18.40 -22.87 -0.87
C GLY A 96 -19.25 -23.90 -1.60
N VAL A 97 -20.10 -23.47 -2.54
CA VAL A 97 -21.00 -24.30 -3.34
C VAL A 97 -20.88 -23.97 -4.83
N PRO A 98 -21.18 -24.89 -5.75
CA PRO A 98 -21.28 -24.55 -7.17
C PRO A 98 -22.45 -23.61 -7.45
N PRO A 99 -22.51 -22.93 -8.64
CA PRO A 99 -23.59 -22.01 -9.00
C PRO A 99 -25.00 -22.58 -8.82
N THR A 100 -25.20 -23.86 -9.22
CA THR A 100 -26.47 -24.55 -9.09
C THR A 100 -26.91 -24.88 -7.67
N GLY A 101 -26.01 -24.79 -6.70
CA GLY A 101 -26.28 -25.03 -5.28
C GLY A 101 -26.37 -23.75 -4.45
N LEU A 102 -26.33 -22.57 -5.08
CA LEU A 102 -26.43 -21.31 -4.37
C LEU A 102 -27.84 -21.10 -3.83
N THR A 103 -27.91 -20.67 -2.57
CA THR A 103 -29.16 -20.25 -1.90
C THR A 103 -29.02 -18.80 -1.42
N ASN A 104 -30.15 -18.14 -1.12
CA ASN A 104 -30.13 -16.78 -0.59
C ASN A 104 -29.30 -16.68 0.71
N ASP A 105 -29.41 -17.66 1.61
CA ASP A 105 -28.66 -17.65 2.87
C ASP A 105 -27.14 -17.74 2.66
N ILE A 106 -26.71 -18.61 1.73
CA ILE A 106 -25.30 -18.75 1.37
C ILE A 106 -24.81 -17.45 0.71
N TYR A 107 -25.61 -16.87 -0.19
CA TYR A 107 -25.28 -15.62 -0.84
C TYR A 107 -25.10 -14.50 0.19
N LEU A 108 -26.06 -14.27 1.07
CA LEU A 108 -25.99 -13.24 2.12
C LEU A 108 -24.78 -13.43 3.06
N ALA A 109 -24.46 -14.67 3.39
CA ALA A 109 -23.34 -15.00 4.28
C ALA A 109 -21.96 -14.83 3.60
N ARG A 110 -21.87 -14.97 2.25
CA ARG A 110 -20.59 -15.05 1.54
C ARG A 110 -20.40 -14.05 0.41
N ALA A 111 -21.39 -13.22 0.12
CA ALA A 111 -21.27 -12.13 -0.83
C ALA A 111 -20.16 -11.15 -0.38
N TYR A 112 -19.28 -10.80 -1.30
CA TYR A 112 -18.22 -9.86 -1.03
C TYR A 112 -18.73 -8.42 -1.20
N SER A 113 -18.89 -7.69 -0.10
CA SER A 113 -19.41 -6.33 -0.12
C SER A 113 -18.47 -5.37 -0.83
N ARG A 114 -19.05 -4.34 -1.46
CA ARG A 114 -18.33 -3.15 -1.93
C ARG A 114 -17.58 -2.52 -0.76
N PHE A 115 -16.39 -1.98 -1.04
CA PHE A 115 -15.76 -1.05 -0.11
C PHE A 115 -16.57 0.25 -0.04
N SER A 116 -16.63 0.83 1.16
CA SER A 116 -17.17 2.16 1.39
C SER A 116 -16.30 2.85 2.43
N PHE A 117 -15.91 4.08 2.12
CA PHE A 117 -15.14 4.94 3.00
C PHE A 117 -16.07 6.03 3.51
N GLN A 118 -16.58 5.87 4.72
CA GLN A 118 -17.39 6.90 5.36
C GLN A 118 -16.49 7.72 6.28
N SER A 119 -16.35 9.01 5.99
CA SER A 119 -15.81 9.97 6.95
C SER A 119 -16.93 10.43 7.86
N ASN A 120 -16.91 10.06 9.12
CA ASN A 120 -17.65 10.78 10.14
C ASN A 120 -16.78 11.94 10.64
N ASP A 121 -17.37 13.08 10.97
CA ASP A 121 -16.71 14.34 11.39
C ASP A 121 -15.77 14.22 12.61
N GLU A 122 -15.67 13.06 13.21
CA GLU A 122 -14.73 12.73 14.27
C GLU A 122 -13.75 11.66 13.78
N THR A 123 -12.56 12.05 13.40
CA THR A 123 -11.24 11.36 13.37
C THR A 123 -11.19 9.82 13.19
N TYR A 124 -12.23 9.15 12.72
CA TYR A 124 -12.26 7.70 12.57
C TYR A 124 -12.66 7.28 11.17
N TYR A 125 -11.77 6.59 10.51
CA TYR A 125 -12.02 5.99 9.22
C TYR A 125 -12.49 4.55 9.41
N VAL A 126 -13.56 4.16 8.72
CA VAL A 126 -14.10 2.80 8.84
C VAL A 126 -13.87 2.05 7.54
N MET A 127 -12.93 1.11 7.52
CA MET A 127 -12.74 0.15 6.43
C MET A 127 -13.43 -1.17 6.77
N LYS A 128 -14.32 -1.65 5.90
CA LYS A 128 -15.08 -2.91 6.12
C LYS A 128 -15.76 -3.01 7.49
N GLY A 129 -16.28 -1.91 8.03
CA GLY A 129 -16.86 -1.90 9.37
C GLY A 129 -15.84 -2.04 10.51
N ARG A 130 -14.53 -1.98 10.23
CA ARG A 130 -13.47 -1.92 11.24
C ARG A 130 -13.01 -0.48 11.42
N ARG A 131 -12.95 -0.06 12.67
CA ARG A 131 -12.41 1.24 13.05
C ARG A 131 -10.91 1.27 12.78
N ILE A 132 -10.43 2.33 12.12
CA ILE A 132 -8.99 2.58 12.02
C ILE A 132 -8.49 2.92 13.42
N MET A 133 -7.50 2.18 13.88
CA MET A 133 -6.90 2.32 15.21
C MET A 133 -5.49 2.93 15.12
N ALA A 134 -5.26 3.76 14.10
CA ALA A 134 -4.01 4.49 13.93
C ALA A 134 -4.27 6.00 13.81
N ASP A 135 -3.39 6.80 14.37
CA ASP A 135 -3.50 8.27 14.40
C ASP A 135 -2.17 8.92 14.00
N ILE A 136 -2.24 10.09 13.34
CA ILE A 136 -1.07 10.95 13.16
C ILE A 136 -0.83 11.72 14.45
N VAL A 137 0.30 11.48 15.11
CA VAL A 137 0.71 12.24 16.31
C VAL A 137 1.58 13.44 15.98
N LYS A 138 2.27 13.39 14.82
CA LYS A 138 3.10 14.51 14.35
C LYS A 138 3.20 14.47 12.82
N ILE A 139 3.21 15.64 12.18
CA ILE A 139 3.47 15.78 10.76
C ILE A 139 4.35 17.02 10.53
N GLU A 140 5.38 16.87 9.72
CA GLU A 140 6.33 17.91 9.35
C GLU A 140 6.62 17.86 7.86
N TYR A 141 6.98 19.00 7.28
CA TYR A 141 7.45 19.11 5.89
C TYR A 141 8.86 19.67 5.89
N SER A 142 9.79 18.98 5.24
CA SER A 142 11.18 19.42 5.18
C SER A 142 11.78 19.15 3.81
N GLU A 143 12.71 20.01 3.40
CA GLU A 143 13.57 19.70 2.27
C GLU A 143 14.54 18.59 2.67
N MET A 144 14.65 17.58 1.82
CA MET A 144 15.56 16.48 1.97
C MET A 144 16.54 16.48 0.80
N ASP A 145 17.83 16.47 1.12
CA ASP A 145 18.86 16.37 0.08
C ASP A 145 18.90 14.99 -0.55
N GLU A 146 19.43 14.95 -1.76
CA GLU A 146 19.66 13.70 -2.48
C GLU A 146 20.51 12.74 -1.64
N ARG A 147 20.05 11.49 -1.56
CA ARG A 147 20.71 10.46 -0.73
C ARG A 147 20.64 9.09 -1.39
N MET A 148 21.34 8.14 -0.79
CA MET A 148 21.35 6.75 -1.19
C MET A 148 20.68 5.90 -0.08
N LEU A 149 19.70 5.09 -0.44
CA LEU A 149 19.27 3.96 0.39
C LEU A 149 20.18 2.79 0.06
N ILE A 150 20.92 2.28 1.04
CA ILE A 150 21.75 1.08 0.90
C ILE A 150 21.24 0.01 1.84
N GLY A 151 21.03 -1.19 1.31
CA GLY A 151 20.48 -2.30 2.08
C GLY A 151 20.34 -3.57 1.27
N ILE A 152 19.44 -4.44 1.72
CA ILE A 152 19.15 -5.72 1.07
C ILE A 152 17.70 -5.73 0.61
N SER A 153 17.48 -6.19 -0.63
CA SER A 153 16.13 -6.33 -1.20
C SER A 153 15.62 -7.77 -1.11
N LYS A 154 14.33 -7.95 -1.34
CA LYS A 154 13.72 -9.29 -1.42
C LYS A 154 14.31 -10.12 -2.53
N ALA A 155 14.67 -9.49 -3.66
CA ALA A 155 15.22 -10.18 -4.82
C ALA A 155 16.61 -10.76 -4.52
N GLU A 156 17.53 -9.95 -3.98
CA GLU A 156 18.89 -10.40 -3.61
C GLU A 156 18.85 -11.41 -2.47
N ALA A 157 17.96 -11.25 -1.50
CA ALA A 157 17.81 -12.21 -0.41
C ALA A 157 17.12 -13.53 -0.83
N GLY A 158 16.52 -13.56 -2.02
CA GLY A 158 15.76 -14.73 -2.50
C GLY A 158 14.50 -15.04 -1.70
N VAL A 159 13.90 -14.03 -1.06
CA VAL A 159 12.71 -14.15 -0.21
C VAL A 159 11.49 -13.46 -0.82
N LYS A 160 10.28 -13.85 -0.37
CA LYS A 160 9.02 -13.35 -0.95
C LYS A 160 8.32 -12.32 -0.07
N THR A 161 8.54 -12.34 1.22
CA THR A 161 7.81 -11.54 2.19
C THR A 161 8.72 -10.60 2.98
N ALA A 162 8.16 -9.50 3.48
CA ALA A 162 8.91 -8.55 4.32
C ALA A 162 9.39 -9.18 5.65
N PRO A 163 8.58 -9.99 6.38
CA PRO A 163 9.06 -10.68 7.58
C PRO A 163 10.26 -11.61 7.33
N GLU A 164 10.28 -12.34 6.20
CA GLU A 164 11.43 -13.14 5.81
C GLU A 164 12.67 -12.29 5.55
N LEU A 165 12.50 -11.13 4.90
CA LEU A 165 13.60 -10.21 4.63
C LEU A 165 14.18 -9.63 5.92
N TRP A 166 13.34 -9.26 6.88
CA TRP A 166 13.78 -8.83 8.21
C TRP A 166 14.63 -9.88 8.91
N ARG A 167 14.19 -11.13 8.88
CA ARG A 167 14.97 -12.24 9.45
C ARG A 167 16.33 -12.35 8.79
N VAL A 168 16.39 -12.36 7.44
CA VAL A 168 17.67 -12.41 6.70
C VAL A 168 18.56 -11.22 7.03
N TYR A 169 17.99 -10.00 7.14
CA TYR A 169 18.73 -8.79 7.47
C TYR A 169 19.45 -8.90 8.83
N PHE A 170 18.77 -9.39 9.86
CA PHE A 170 19.35 -9.53 11.18
C PHE A 170 20.31 -10.73 11.29
N GLU A 171 19.96 -11.89 10.72
CA GLU A 171 20.80 -13.08 10.74
C GLU A 171 22.08 -12.90 9.90
N GLY A 172 21.99 -12.16 8.78
CA GLY A 172 23.10 -11.93 7.84
C GLY A 172 24.08 -10.83 8.24
N ARG A 173 23.93 -10.20 9.40
CA ARG A 173 24.79 -9.10 9.89
C ARG A 173 24.84 -7.86 8.99
N PHE A 174 23.85 -7.67 8.13
CA PHE A 174 23.79 -6.50 7.23
C PHE A 174 23.81 -5.18 8.02
N SER A 175 23.22 -5.15 9.21
CA SER A 175 23.25 -3.97 10.08
C SER A 175 24.69 -3.62 10.53
N GLU A 176 25.54 -4.62 10.79
CA GLU A 176 26.96 -4.40 11.15
C GLU A 176 27.76 -3.87 9.95
N GLU A 177 27.48 -4.40 8.75
CA GLU A 177 28.14 -3.92 7.52
C GLU A 177 27.76 -2.48 7.19
N LEU A 178 26.48 -2.12 7.32
CA LEU A 178 26.03 -0.75 7.16
C LEU A 178 26.60 0.19 8.25
N GLY A 179 26.83 -0.31 9.46
CA GLY A 179 27.51 0.42 10.53
C GLY A 179 28.93 0.85 10.16
N ARG A 180 29.65 0.09 9.31
CA ARG A 180 30.99 0.47 8.82
C ARG A 180 30.97 1.67 7.86
N LEU A 181 29.80 2.04 7.35
CA LEU A 181 29.59 3.21 6.48
C LEU A 181 29.10 4.43 7.25
N GLU A 182 29.16 4.42 8.58
CA GLU A 182 28.62 5.46 9.47
C GLU A 182 29.10 6.88 9.12
N GLU A 183 30.37 7.05 8.74
CA GLU A 183 30.93 8.35 8.30
C GLU A 183 30.23 8.94 7.06
N TYR A 184 29.55 8.12 6.27
CA TYR A 184 28.77 8.50 5.10
C TYR A 184 27.28 8.66 5.38
N GLN A 185 26.83 8.46 6.61
CA GLN A 185 25.42 8.60 6.97
C GLN A 185 24.97 10.06 6.80
N CYS A 186 23.69 10.25 6.49
CA CYS A 186 23.12 11.60 6.36
C CYS A 186 23.05 12.27 7.73
N ASP A 187 23.40 13.57 7.78
CA ASP A 187 23.50 14.33 9.04
C ASP A 187 22.15 14.52 9.76
N ASP A 188 21.02 14.39 9.01
CA ASP A 188 19.65 14.46 9.51
C ASP A 188 19.09 13.11 10.00
N MET A 189 19.92 12.06 9.98
CA MET A 189 19.56 10.73 10.44
C MET A 189 20.38 10.40 11.70
N SER A 190 19.72 9.93 12.74
CA SER A 190 20.43 9.43 13.92
C SER A 190 20.88 7.98 13.70
N GLU A 191 21.89 7.54 14.46
CA GLU A 191 22.43 6.18 14.42
C GLU A 191 21.38 5.09 14.70
N ASP A 192 20.28 5.47 15.34
CA ASP A 192 19.20 4.56 15.74
C ASP A 192 18.20 4.23 14.61
N TYR A 193 18.34 4.84 13.44
CA TYR A 193 17.38 4.67 12.36
C TYR A 193 17.71 3.45 11.50
N ILE A 194 16.75 2.53 11.42
CA ILE A 194 16.69 1.52 10.37
C ILE A 194 15.62 2.00 9.39
N GLY A 195 16.05 2.54 8.25
CA GLY A 195 15.15 2.96 7.20
C GLY A 195 14.70 1.76 6.38
N ILE A 196 13.42 1.61 6.16
CA ILE A 196 12.88 0.76 5.12
C ILE A 196 12.43 1.69 4.02
N GLY A 197 13.17 1.66 2.93
CA GLY A 197 12.84 2.43 1.77
C GLY A 197 12.14 1.57 0.73
N TYR A 198 11.08 2.09 0.20
CA TYR A 198 10.45 1.59 -0.98
C TYR A 198 10.74 2.54 -2.12
N ALA A 199 11.85 2.30 -2.79
CA ALA A 199 12.18 3.06 -3.97
C ALA A 199 11.34 2.53 -5.14
N ALA A 200 10.55 3.41 -5.70
CA ALA A 200 9.81 3.15 -6.90
C ALA A 200 10.59 3.62 -8.12
N ASP A 201 11.62 2.93 -8.49
CA ASP A 201 12.06 2.98 -9.88
C ASP A 201 11.03 2.24 -10.74
N PHE A 202 9.82 2.84 -10.79
CA PHE A 202 8.65 2.23 -11.37
C PHE A 202 8.59 2.37 -12.89
N MET A 203 9.49 3.12 -13.47
CA MET A 203 9.32 3.58 -14.83
C MET A 203 10.05 2.71 -15.85
N ASP A 204 11.12 2.01 -15.51
CA ASP A 204 11.96 1.35 -16.50
C ASP A 204 11.87 -0.19 -16.53
N ASP A 205 11.44 -0.87 -15.48
CA ASP A 205 11.28 -2.32 -15.52
C ASP A 205 9.94 -2.81 -14.95
N LYS A 206 9.00 -3.05 -15.85
CA LYS A 206 7.68 -3.61 -15.53
C LYS A 206 7.72 -5.05 -15.01
N SER A 207 8.87 -5.72 -15.08
CA SER A 207 9.07 -7.12 -14.67
C SER A 207 9.46 -7.28 -13.20
N LEU A 208 10.10 -6.28 -12.62
CA LEU A 208 10.46 -6.26 -11.21
C LEU A 208 9.28 -5.71 -10.39
N GLY A 209 8.45 -6.56 -9.90
CA GLY A 209 7.43 -6.18 -8.91
C GLY A 209 7.99 -5.23 -7.82
N SER A 210 7.15 -4.71 -6.96
CA SER A 210 7.53 -3.77 -5.90
C SER A 210 8.81 -4.16 -5.17
N GLU A 211 9.85 -3.37 -5.31
CA GLU A 211 11.08 -3.57 -4.56
C GLU A 211 10.88 -3.11 -3.11
N TYR A 212 11.19 -3.98 -2.17
CA TYR A 212 11.18 -3.66 -0.74
C TYR A 212 12.59 -3.88 -0.22
N ILE A 213 13.20 -2.81 0.32
CA ILE A 213 14.59 -2.79 0.77
C ILE A 213 14.61 -2.50 2.26
N ILE A 214 15.38 -3.27 3.01
CA ILE A 214 15.72 -2.97 4.40
C ILE A 214 17.14 -2.45 4.42
N GLY A 215 17.34 -1.23 4.94
CA GLY A 215 18.65 -0.59 4.91
C GLY A 215 18.71 0.71 5.69
N ARG A 216 19.68 1.56 5.34
CA ARG A 216 19.87 2.90 5.92
C ARG A 216 20.10 3.94 4.85
N TYR A 217 19.92 5.21 5.20
CA TYR A 217 20.19 6.34 4.33
C TYR A 217 21.62 6.85 4.50
N PHE A 218 22.28 7.04 3.37
CA PHE A 218 23.65 7.56 3.27
C PHE A 218 23.72 8.74 2.31
N LYS A 219 24.78 9.53 2.38
CA LYS A 219 25.08 10.59 1.41
C LYS A 219 25.13 10.00 0.00
N TYR A 220 24.63 10.75 -0.98
CA TYR A 220 24.65 10.30 -2.36
C TYR A 220 26.08 10.04 -2.85
N GLY A 221 26.31 8.94 -3.56
CA GLY A 221 27.61 8.49 -4.02
C GLY A 221 28.36 7.59 -3.05
N THR A 222 27.79 7.26 -1.87
CA THR A 222 28.37 6.26 -0.97
C THR A 222 28.51 4.92 -1.67
N HIS A 223 29.65 4.27 -1.47
CA HIS A 223 29.93 2.94 -2.04
C HIS A 223 28.92 1.90 -1.50
N VAL A 224 28.36 1.11 -2.42
CA VAL A 224 27.42 0.03 -2.09
C VAL A 224 28.22 -1.27 -1.90
N PRO A 225 28.12 -1.96 -0.75
CA PRO A 225 28.76 -3.27 -0.56
C PRO A 225 28.26 -4.30 -1.59
N GLU A 226 29.14 -5.27 -1.95
CA GLU A 226 28.85 -6.27 -3.01
C GLU A 226 27.55 -7.07 -2.82
N ASN A 227 27.17 -7.32 -1.56
CA ASN A 227 25.98 -8.11 -1.22
C ASN A 227 24.74 -7.25 -0.93
N MET A 228 24.77 -5.98 -1.32
CA MET A 228 23.70 -5.02 -1.05
C MET A 228 23.26 -4.30 -2.32
N VAL A 229 22.11 -3.67 -2.24
CA VAL A 229 21.59 -2.79 -3.30
C VAL A 229 21.66 -1.35 -2.84
N GLY A 230 21.95 -0.45 -3.78
CA GLY A 230 21.85 1.00 -3.60
C GLY A 230 20.73 1.57 -4.43
N ARG A 231 19.90 2.43 -3.85
CA ARG A 231 18.84 3.15 -4.58
C ARG A 231 18.95 4.64 -4.32
N ARG A 232 18.90 5.40 -5.38
CA ARG A 232 18.90 6.86 -5.32
C ARG A 232 17.56 7.34 -4.78
N ILE A 233 17.58 8.17 -3.75
CA ILE A 233 16.43 8.91 -3.25
C ILE A 233 16.62 10.37 -3.70
N PRO A 234 15.76 10.90 -4.57
CA PRO A 234 15.94 12.24 -5.13
C PRO A 234 15.79 13.33 -4.07
N LYS A 235 16.44 14.46 -4.29
CA LYS A 235 16.20 15.69 -3.51
C LYS A 235 14.77 16.19 -3.71
N GLY A 236 14.14 16.65 -2.63
CA GLY A 236 12.81 17.24 -2.70
C GLY A 236 12.18 17.51 -1.34
N THR A 237 10.98 18.06 -1.37
CA THR A 237 10.17 18.20 -0.16
C THR A 237 9.60 16.85 0.26
N VAL A 238 9.74 16.53 1.52
CA VAL A 238 9.25 15.27 2.12
C VAL A 238 8.30 15.59 3.26
N VAL A 239 7.17 14.92 3.28
CA VAL A 239 6.34 14.82 4.48
C VAL A 239 6.92 13.75 5.40
N LYS A 240 7.15 14.12 6.67
CA LYS A 240 7.56 13.23 7.76
C LYS A 240 6.41 13.13 8.74
N ALA A 241 5.80 11.96 8.85
CA ALA A 241 4.66 11.71 9.72
C ALA A 241 5.00 10.66 10.76
N GLN A 242 4.57 10.88 12.00
CA GLN A 242 4.60 9.89 13.07
C GLN A 242 3.21 9.29 13.23
N ILE A 243 3.10 8.00 12.98
CA ILE A 243 1.84 7.27 13.05
C ILE A 243 1.84 6.37 14.26
N LYS A 244 0.84 6.54 15.11
CA LYS A 244 0.63 5.76 16.31
C LYS A 244 -0.44 4.70 16.08
N GLY A 245 -0.24 3.49 16.59
CA GLY A 245 -1.21 2.40 16.55
C GLY A 245 -0.93 1.35 17.61
N LYS A 246 -1.88 0.42 17.81
CA LYS A 246 -1.73 -0.66 18.79
C LYS A 246 -0.82 -1.80 18.33
N ASN A 247 -0.68 -1.93 17.03
CA ASN A 247 0.18 -2.93 16.42
C ASN A 247 0.69 -2.41 15.07
N ILE A 248 1.68 -3.09 14.53
CA ILE A 248 2.32 -2.70 13.27
C ILE A 248 1.33 -2.76 12.08
N ASP A 249 0.41 -3.71 12.07
CA ASP A 249 -0.55 -3.87 10.97
C ASP A 249 -1.53 -2.69 10.90
N ASP A 250 -2.00 -2.19 12.06
CA ASP A 250 -2.83 -0.99 12.12
C ASP A 250 -2.08 0.23 11.56
N ILE A 251 -0.82 0.40 11.92
CA ILE A 251 0.03 1.49 11.43
C ILE A 251 0.24 1.35 9.92
N ILE A 252 0.79 0.23 9.47
CA ILE A 252 1.15 -0.01 8.07
C ILE A 252 -0.08 0.11 7.15
N ASN A 253 -1.20 -0.53 7.51
CA ASN A 253 -2.38 -0.56 6.65
C ASN A 253 -3.11 0.79 6.51
N HIS A 254 -2.82 1.77 7.34
CA HIS A 254 -3.56 3.03 7.33
C HIS A 254 -2.70 4.27 7.09
N SER A 255 -1.38 4.17 7.21
CA SER A 255 -0.45 5.30 7.12
C SER A 255 -0.60 6.09 5.83
N TYR A 256 -0.69 5.42 4.68
CA TYR A 256 -0.83 6.10 3.39
C TYR A 256 -2.06 7.01 3.35
N ILE A 257 -3.22 6.50 3.75
CA ILE A 257 -4.48 7.27 3.74
C ILE A 257 -4.38 8.47 4.67
N LEU A 258 -3.95 8.24 5.91
CA LEU A 258 -3.84 9.28 6.91
C LEU A 258 -2.89 10.40 6.46
N ILE A 259 -1.72 10.03 5.93
CA ILE A 259 -0.72 10.98 5.45
C ILE A 259 -1.23 11.74 4.24
N ASN A 260 -1.81 11.07 3.25
CA ASN A 260 -2.29 11.72 2.02
C ASN A 260 -3.44 12.70 2.31
N ASP A 261 -4.38 12.34 3.18
CA ASP A 261 -5.44 13.26 3.62
C ASP A 261 -4.86 14.53 4.29
N MET A 262 -3.86 14.34 5.17
CA MET A 262 -3.25 15.47 5.87
C MET A 262 -2.36 16.32 4.95
N VAL A 263 -1.68 15.71 4.00
CA VAL A 263 -0.88 16.39 2.97
C VAL A 263 -1.76 17.32 2.14
N GLN A 264 -2.91 16.83 1.69
CA GLN A 264 -3.88 17.63 0.93
C GLN A 264 -4.47 18.78 1.77
N LYS A 265 -4.88 18.53 3.02
CA LYS A 265 -5.36 19.55 3.95
C LYS A 265 -4.35 20.69 4.18
N ASN A 266 -3.06 20.38 4.12
CA ASN A 266 -1.97 21.33 4.30
C ASN A 266 -1.53 22.02 2.99
N GLY A 267 -2.23 21.79 1.87
CA GLY A 267 -1.93 22.42 0.58
C GLY A 267 -0.72 21.81 -0.14
N TYR A 268 -0.48 20.54 0.09
CA TYR A 268 0.49 19.73 -0.63
C TYR A 268 -0.21 18.57 -1.32
N LYS A 269 0.48 17.89 -2.23
CA LYS A 269 0.12 16.59 -2.78
C LYS A 269 1.34 15.69 -2.80
N LEU A 270 1.14 14.38 -2.75
CA LEU A 270 2.24 13.43 -2.89
C LEU A 270 2.86 13.54 -4.28
N ASP A 271 4.18 13.44 -4.36
CA ASP A 271 4.92 13.46 -5.62
C ASP A 271 4.96 12.04 -6.20
N TYR A 272 4.05 11.76 -7.13
CA TYR A 272 3.96 10.44 -7.75
C TYR A 272 4.98 10.21 -8.87
N ASP A 273 5.66 11.27 -9.34
CA ASP A 273 6.73 11.13 -10.33
C ASP A 273 8.03 10.63 -9.69
N ASN A 274 8.24 10.96 -8.41
CA ASN A 274 9.38 10.53 -7.60
C ASN A 274 8.94 9.73 -6.36
N PHE A 275 7.86 8.98 -6.47
CA PHE A 275 7.21 8.40 -5.30
C PHE A 275 8.01 7.27 -4.68
N TYR A 276 8.17 7.34 -3.38
CA TYR A 276 8.60 6.28 -2.48
C TYR A 276 7.91 6.46 -1.13
N TRP A 277 7.93 5.45 -0.31
CA TRP A 277 7.69 5.63 1.11
C TRP A 277 8.79 4.96 1.91
N SER A 278 9.08 5.53 3.05
CA SER A 278 10.02 4.96 4.01
C SER A 278 9.33 4.76 5.34
N GLU A 279 9.38 3.54 5.81
CA GLU A 279 9.06 3.18 7.18
C GLU A 279 10.33 3.33 8.00
N VAL A 280 10.35 4.25 8.94
CA VAL A 280 11.56 4.56 9.71
C VAL A 280 11.40 4.06 11.16
N TYR A 281 12.07 2.96 11.45
CA TYR A 281 12.00 2.29 12.73
C TYR A 281 13.05 2.87 13.68
N THR A 282 12.64 3.81 14.52
CA THR A 282 13.53 4.41 15.51
C THR A 282 13.58 3.57 16.76
N TYR A 283 14.75 3.54 17.41
CA TYR A 283 14.91 2.77 18.65
C TYR A 283 13.93 3.23 19.73
N GLU A 284 13.85 4.53 19.99
CA GLU A 284 13.05 5.08 21.09
C GLU A 284 11.54 4.97 20.89
N ARG A 285 11.05 5.22 19.65
CA ARG A 285 9.62 5.29 19.40
C ARG A 285 8.99 3.97 18.96
N TYR A 286 9.79 3.10 18.33
CA TYR A 286 9.29 1.83 17.81
C TYR A 286 10.00 0.61 18.42
N CYS A 287 11.32 0.45 18.21
CA CYS A 287 11.99 -0.81 18.53
C CYS A 287 11.98 -1.13 20.04
N ASN A 288 12.34 -0.15 20.89
CA ASN A 288 12.34 -0.35 22.33
C ASN A 288 10.91 -0.55 22.90
N PRO A 289 9.88 0.26 22.56
CA PRO A 289 8.50 0.00 22.94
C PRO A 289 8.00 -1.38 22.50
N ALA A 290 8.24 -1.78 21.25
CA ALA A 290 7.80 -3.06 20.72
C ALA A 290 8.43 -4.25 21.48
N ASN A 291 9.74 -4.17 21.77
CA ASN A 291 10.46 -5.21 22.50
C ASN A 291 10.01 -5.34 23.96
N ASN A 292 9.47 -4.28 24.54
CA ASN A 292 9.01 -4.25 25.94
C ASN A 292 7.49 -4.40 26.08
N GLY A 293 6.76 -4.75 25.00
CA GLY A 293 5.35 -5.05 25.03
C GLY A 293 4.46 -3.82 25.30
N ALA A 294 4.85 -2.66 24.78
CA ALA A 294 4.06 -1.45 24.90
C ALA A 294 2.68 -1.64 24.23
N GLU A 295 1.64 -1.03 24.80
CA GLU A 295 0.27 -1.08 24.26
C GLU A 295 0.10 -0.26 22.97
N GLU A 296 0.98 0.71 22.72
CA GLU A 296 0.99 1.56 21.53
C GLU A 296 2.41 1.69 20.97
N LEU A 297 2.50 1.70 19.66
CA LEU A 297 3.76 1.86 18.89
C LEU A 297 3.65 3.13 18.04
N VAL A 298 4.79 3.76 17.77
CA VAL A 298 4.88 4.90 16.86
C VAL A 298 5.91 4.60 15.79
N LEU A 299 5.50 4.64 14.53
CA LEU A 299 6.36 4.45 13.36
C LEU A 299 6.42 5.76 12.56
N ASP A 300 7.62 6.13 12.16
CA ASP A 300 7.82 7.31 11.33
C ASP A 300 7.68 6.92 9.84
N TRP A 301 7.00 7.77 9.08
CA TRP A 301 6.80 7.60 7.65
C TRP A 301 7.28 8.83 6.89
N TYR A 302 8.08 8.61 5.85
CA TYR A 302 8.54 9.66 4.95
C TYR A 302 8.03 9.41 3.54
N MET A 303 7.43 10.44 2.93
CA MET A 303 6.95 10.38 1.55
C MET A 303 7.28 11.69 0.82
N PRO A 304 7.67 11.64 -0.46
CA PRO A 304 7.89 12.84 -1.25
C PRO A 304 6.56 13.56 -1.51
N CYS A 305 6.58 14.87 -1.43
CA CYS A 305 5.42 15.70 -1.68
C CYS A 305 5.81 17.02 -2.38
N ILE A 306 4.86 17.62 -3.07
CA ILE A 306 5.01 18.90 -3.73
C ILE A 306 3.93 19.87 -3.26
N LYS A 307 4.28 21.12 -3.10
CA LYS A 307 3.33 22.15 -2.72
C LYS A 307 2.36 22.41 -3.88
N GLU A 308 1.07 22.35 -3.61
CA GLU A 308 0.08 22.73 -4.63
C GLU A 308 0.20 24.21 -4.95
N LYS A 309 0.29 24.54 -6.24
CA LYS A 309 0.13 25.92 -6.69
C LYS A 309 -1.32 26.30 -6.44
N ARG A 310 -1.57 27.24 -5.53
CA ARG A 310 -2.88 27.88 -5.48
C ARG A 310 -3.02 28.65 -6.80
N ASP A 311 -3.90 28.21 -7.66
CA ASP A 311 -4.37 29.07 -8.74
C ASP A 311 -4.99 30.29 -8.06
N VAL A 312 -4.29 31.40 -8.17
CA VAL A 312 -4.83 32.73 -7.76
C VAL A 312 -5.90 33.05 -8.80
N LEU A 313 -7.16 32.78 -8.45
CA LEU A 313 -8.33 33.27 -9.16
C LEU A 313 -8.43 34.78 -9.05
#